data_79d82a9fca0df618adf647dd23a7cdbb
#
_entry.id   79d82a9fca0df618adf647dd23a7cdbb
#
_cell.length_a   1.000
_cell.length_b   1.000
_cell.length_c   1.000
_cell.angle_alpha   90.00
_cell.angle_beta   90.00
_cell.angle_gamma   90.00
#
_symmetry.space_group_name_H-M   'P 1'
#
loop_
_entity.id
_entity.type
_entity.pdbx_description
1 polymer ?
#
loop_
_entity_poly.entity_id
_entity_poly.type
_entity_poly.pdbx_seq_one_letter_code
_entity_poly.pdbx_strand_id
1 'polypeptide(L)'
;MPVVGIEQLEPIFLLLLVFVVALAAFAKRLDIPYPIVLVVGGLVLSFIPHVPKFELSPDLVFLVILPPLVFSAAATTSWRDFRYNLVSIAMLALGLVAFTVDGVAAMAHWLLPGFTWQLGLVLGAVVCTTDAIAATAIARRLGLPQRLVDILEGESLVNDASGLLALQVTTAVVMTGHMPTIGERFARLAYLIVSSIVIGLVLGKLVRFVMKKIDDAQIEITISVIAPYFAYLTAESLHSSGVLATVVCGLFLGHTSSTYLSLGARLQAGAVWETLTFVLNGVVFLLMGLQLPYVLADINTIRLGRLILHGLMLSAIVILLRMFWMYPGAWIANRIRTRLFHQQEPLPSARTLLVAGWTGMRGVVALAAAISLPETLNDGTPFPHRAVIIFLTYCVIFVTLVLQGLTLPPLIRWLGLANPVGKDEEEIKARREIIEAALAYLEHSREDDRPELAPVYDDLIRLQLGRLTLLQSDATEGRSYGVENFQRYTEISRNVLALQRAVLLKLRNEEKINDQVLRRLETELDLIAARNASLEGQ
;
A
#
# COMPACT_ATOMS: atom_id res chain seq x y z
N MET A 1 -7.95 -34.13 8.54
CA MET A 1 -9.05 -33.37 7.92
C MET A 1 -9.21 -33.81 6.47
N PRO A 2 -10.44 -33.97 5.90
CA PRO A 2 -10.57 -34.32 4.50
C PRO A 2 -9.94 -33.18 3.66
N VAL A 3 -9.02 -33.56 2.80
CA VAL A 3 -8.45 -32.68 1.77
C VAL A 3 -9.65 -32.18 0.95
N VAL A 4 -9.94 -30.87 1.02
CA VAL A 4 -10.98 -30.24 0.20
C VAL A 4 -10.58 -30.47 -1.25
N GLY A 5 -11.34 -31.28 -1.98
CA GLY A 5 -11.05 -31.58 -3.39
C GLY A 5 -11.09 -30.30 -4.21
N ILE A 6 -10.29 -30.24 -5.28
CA ILE A 6 -10.19 -29.07 -6.18
C ILE A 6 -11.58 -28.62 -6.66
N GLU A 7 -12.51 -29.57 -6.87
CA GLU A 7 -13.91 -29.31 -7.27
C GLU A 7 -14.73 -28.48 -6.26
N GLN A 8 -14.32 -28.45 -4.99
CA GLN A 8 -14.98 -27.64 -3.95
C GLN A 8 -14.34 -26.27 -3.77
N LEU A 9 -13.09 -26.07 -4.21
CA LEU A 9 -12.37 -24.79 -4.12
C LEU A 9 -12.87 -23.77 -5.14
N GLU A 10 -13.27 -24.23 -6.34
CA GLU A 10 -13.70 -23.32 -7.42
C GLU A 10 -14.94 -22.47 -7.07
N PRO A 11 -16.10 -23.06 -6.64
CA PRO A 11 -17.28 -22.26 -6.34
C PRO A 11 -17.06 -21.35 -5.13
N ILE A 12 -16.19 -21.75 -4.23
CA ILE A 12 -15.84 -21.02 -3.03
C ILE A 12 -15.04 -19.76 -3.37
N PHE A 13 -14.00 -19.90 -4.20
CA PHE A 13 -13.19 -18.75 -4.64
C PHE A 13 -14.03 -17.73 -5.42
N LEU A 14 -14.91 -18.22 -6.31
CA LEU A 14 -15.83 -17.37 -7.07
C LEU A 14 -16.80 -16.62 -6.13
N LEU A 15 -17.33 -17.31 -5.12
CA LEU A 15 -18.20 -16.71 -4.12
C LEU A 15 -17.49 -15.61 -3.32
N LEU A 16 -16.24 -15.84 -2.91
CA LEU A 16 -15.43 -14.83 -2.23
C LEU A 16 -15.22 -13.59 -3.11
N LEU A 17 -14.90 -13.77 -4.40
CA LEU A 17 -14.75 -12.65 -5.32
C LEU A 17 -16.05 -11.86 -5.51
N VAL A 18 -17.19 -12.55 -5.61
CA VAL A 18 -18.50 -11.88 -5.69
C VAL A 18 -18.78 -11.05 -4.44
N PHE A 19 -18.50 -11.59 -3.25
CA PHE A 19 -18.65 -10.82 -2.01
C PHE A 19 -17.68 -9.64 -1.93
N VAL A 20 -16.42 -9.81 -2.34
CA VAL A 20 -15.45 -8.71 -2.39
C VAL A 20 -15.97 -7.59 -3.27
N VAL A 21 -16.42 -7.89 -4.50
CA VAL A 21 -16.95 -6.87 -5.43
C VAL A 21 -18.21 -6.22 -4.88
N ALA A 22 -19.16 -7.00 -4.37
CA ALA A 22 -20.43 -6.48 -3.83
C ALA A 22 -20.21 -5.57 -2.62
N LEU A 23 -19.38 -6.00 -1.66
CA LEU A 23 -19.08 -5.22 -0.45
C LEU A 23 -18.20 -3.98 -0.77
N ALA A 24 -17.28 -4.08 -1.72
CA ALA A 24 -16.49 -2.92 -2.16
C ALA A 24 -17.36 -1.88 -2.89
N ALA A 25 -18.31 -2.33 -3.74
CA ALA A 25 -19.29 -1.44 -4.37
C ALA A 25 -20.21 -0.77 -3.34
N PHE A 26 -20.59 -1.50 -2.29
CA PHE A 26 -21.37 -0.97 -1.18
C PHE A 26 -20.55 0.05 -0.36
N ALA A 27 -19.28 -0.25 -0.08
CA ALA A 27 -18.34 0.66 0.59
C ALA A 27 -18.24 2.01 -0.14
N LYS A 28 -18.13 1.97 -1.47
CA LYS A 28 -18.09 3.19 -2.31
C LYS A 28 -19.37 4.04 -2.19
N ARG A 29 -20.55 3.42 -2.05
CA ARG A 29 -21.81 4.15 -1.84
C ARG A 29 -21.91 4.81 -0.48
N LEU A 30 -21.34 4.18 0.55
CA LEU A 30 -21.32 4.70 1.92
C LEU A 30 -20.20 5.70 2.18
N ASP A 31 -19.30 5.90 1.24
CA ASP A 31 -18.13 6.75 1.37
C ASP A 31 -17.15 6.28 2.47
N ILE A 32 -17.11 4.95 2.72
CA ILE A 32 -16.26 4.29 3.71
C ILE A 32 -15.13 3.53 3.00
N PRO A 33 -13.91 3.49 3.55
CA PRO A 33 -12.84 2.65 3.02
C PRO A 33 -13.25 1.18 2.93
N TYR A 34 -13.07 0.57 1.76
CA TYR A 34 -13.51 -0.79 1.49
C TYR A 34 -12.93 -1.85 2.44
N PRO A 35 -11.70 -1.75 2.99
CA PRO A 35 -11.19 -2.73 3.94
C PRO A 35 -12.07 -2.88 5.19
N ILE A 36 -12.62 -1.76 5.70
CA ILE A 36 -13.49 -1.77 6.87
C ILE A 36 -14.78 -2.53 6.58
N VAL A 37 -15.40 -2.25 5.43
CA VAL A 37 -16.66 -2.89 5.03
C VAL A 37 -16.46 -4.37 4.75
N LEU A 38 -15.31 -4.76 4.19
CA LEU A 38 -14.98 -6.16 3.93
C LEU A 38 -14.77 -6.96 5.22
N VAL A 39 -14.05 -6.43 6.21
CA VAL A 39 -13.87 -7.09 7.50
C VAL A 39 -15.19 -7.21 8.26
N VAL A 40 -15.98 -6.14 8.32
CA VAL A 40 -17.30 -6.17 8.97
C VAL A 40 -18.25 -7.08 8.22
N GLY A 41 -18.28 -7.02 6.89
CA GLY A 41 -19.08 -7.88 6.03
C GLY A 41 -18.70 -9.35 6.18
N GLY A 42 -17.40 -9.68 6.20
CA GLY A 42 -16.89 -11.01 6.48
C GLY A 42 -17.30 -11.52 7.85
N LEU A 43 -17.23 -10.66 8.87
CA LEU A 43 -17.70 -10.97 10.21
C LEU A 43 -19.21 -11.28 10.24
N VAL A 44 -20.04 -10.49 9.57
CA VAL A 44 -21.50 -10.76 9.47
C VAL A 44 -21.75 -12.07 8.72
N LEU A 45 -21.04 -12.29 7.60
CA LEU A 45 -21.15 -13.52 6.81
C LEU A 45 -20.75 -14.76 7.62
N SER A 46 -19.81 -14.64 8.56
CA SER A 46 -19.34 -15.77 9.40
C SER A 46 -20.42 -16.36 10.31
N PHE A 47 -21.49 -15.61 10.60
CA PHE A 47 -22.63 -16.07 11.39
C PHE A 47 -23.74 -16.70 10.53
N ILE A 48 -23.66 -16.63 9.21
CA ILE A 48 -24.68 -17.20 8.32
C ILE A 48 -24.43 -18.71 8.17
N PRO A 49 -25.41 -19.57 8.50
CA PRO A 49 -25.31 -21.02 8.25
C PRO A 49 -25.10 -21.27 6.75
N HIS A 50 -24.29 -22.27 6.41
CA HIS A 50 -23.96 -22.69 5.03
C HIS A 50 -22.92 -21.83 4.29
N VAL A 51 -22.42 -20.74 4.85
CA VAL A 51 -21.21 -20.09 4.31
C VAL A 51 -20.02 -21.03 4.55
N PRO A 52 -19.26 -21.38 3.49
CA PRO A 52 -18.09 -22.23 3.64
C PRO A 52 -17.12 -21.64 4.65
N LYS A 53 -16.65 -22.49 5.56
CA LYS A 53 -15.70 -22.07 6.57
C LYS A 53 -14.31 -22.11 5.96
N PHE A 54 -13.67 -20.94 5.85
CA PHE A 54 -12.31 -20.79 5.37
C PHE A 54 -11.35 -20.60 6.53
N GLU A 55 -10.39 -21.47 6.59
CA GLU A 55 -9.26 -21.31 7.48
C GLU A 55 -8.20 -20.46 6.79
N LEU A 56 -7.87 -19.31 7.36
CA LEU A 56 -6.78 -18.47 6.88
C LEU A 56 -5.46 -19.14 7.24
N SER A 57 -4.84 -19.83 6.29
CA SER A 57 -3.52 -20.38 6.52
C SER A 57 -2.45 -19.27 6.47
N PRO A 58 -1.46 -19.28 7.37
CA PRO A 58 -0.33 -18.36 7.31
C PRO A 58 0.40 -18.41 5.96
N ASP A 59 0.54 -19.60 5.38
CA ASP A 59 1.20 -19.81 4.10
C ASP A 59 0.51 -19.07 2.96
N LEU A 60 -0.83 -19.05 2.93
CA LEU A 60 -1.58 -18.28 1.96
C LEU A 60 -1.25 -16.79 2.05
N VAL A 61 -1.17 -16.27 3.27
CA VAL A 61 -0.88 -14.84 3.48
C VAL A 61 0.57 -14.53 3.14
N PHE A 62 1.53 -15.27 3.70
CA PHE A 62 2.96 -14.95 3.56
C PHE A 62 3.53 -15.31 2.19
N LEU A 63 3.09 -16.42 1.58
CA LEU A 63 3.67 -16.88 0.30
C LEU A 63 2.90 -16.37 -0.92
N VAL A 64 1.57 -16.19 -0.82
CA VAL A 64 0.76 -15.84 -1.99
C VAL A 64 0.37 -14.36 -2.00
N ILE A 65 -0.09 -13.82 -0.87
CA ILE A 65 -0.72 -12.50 -0.81
C ILE A 65 0.28 -11.38 -0.49
N LEU A 66 1.13 -11.58 0.51
CA LEU A 66 2.03 -10.54 1.01
C LEU A 66 3.08 -10.09 -0.01
N PRO A 67 3.77 -11.00 -0.75
CA PRO A 67 4.83 -10.57 -1.66
C PRO A 67 4.37 -9.58 -2.74
N PRO A 68 3.28 -9.82 -3.51
CA PRO A 68 2.82 -8.85 -4.51
C PRO A 68 2.29 -7.55 -3.88
N LEU A 69 1.64 -7.59 -2.72
CA LEU A 69 1.13 -6.39 -2.05
C LEU A 69 2.28 -5.47 -1.63
N VAL A 70 3.27 -6.03 -0.94
CA VAL A 70 4.44 -5.28 -0.48
C VAL A 70 5.27 -4.77 -1.65
N PHE A 71 5.44 -5.58 -2.71
CA PHE A 71 6.14 -5.18 -3.92
C PHE A 71 5.45 -4.01 -4.63
N SER A 72 4.13 -4.09 -4.83
CA SER A 72 3.36 -3.03 -5.48
C SER A 72 3.48 -1.71 -4.70
N ALA A 73 3.34 -1.74 -3.38
CA ALA A 73 3.50 -0.58 -2.54
C ALA A 73 4.93 0.00 -2.62
N ALA A 74 5.96 -0.87 -2.59
CA ALA A 74 7.35 -0.45 -2.74
C ALA A 74 7.66 0.12 -4.13
N ALA A 75 7.13 -0.49 -5.20
CA ALA A 75 7.37 -0.06 -6.57
C ALA A 75 6.75 1.31 -6.90
N THR A 76 5.67 1.69 -6.22
CA THR A 76 5.01 3.00 -6.37
C THR A 76 5.59 4.07 -5.45
N THR A 77 6.38 3.68 -4.45
CA THR A 77 7.00 4.62 -3.50
C THR A 77 8.17 5.37 -4.16
N SER A 78 8.21 6.70 -4.02
CA SER A 78 9.33 7.53 -4.48
C SER A 78 10.61 7.21 -3.69
N TRP A 79 11.64 6.71 -4.39
CA TRP A 79 12.95 6.44 -3.77
C TRP A 79 13.59 7.69 -3.15
N ARG A 80 13.42 8.86 -3.79
CA ARG A 80 13.93 10.14 -3.30
C ARG A 80 13.31 10.47 -1.94
N ASP A 81 11.99 10.38 -1.84
CA ASP A 81 11.26 10.76 -0.64
C ASP A 81 11.39 9.71 0.46
N PHE A 82 11.43 8.43 0.10
CA PHE A 82 11.75 7.34 1.03
C PHE A 82 13.14 7.53 1.67
N ARG A 83 14.19 7.76 0.85
CA ARG A 83 15.54 8.02 1.34
C ARG A 83 15.61 9.29 2.20
N TYR A 84 14.92 10.33 1.79
CA TYR A 84 14.87 11.59 2.53
C TYR A 84 14.23 11.43 3.90
N ASN A 85 13.16 10.64 4.00
CA ASN A 85 12.43 10.37 5.23
C ASN A 85 12.92 9.13 6.00
N LEU A 86 14.01 8.48 5.55
CA LEU A 86 14.50 7.19 6.08
C LEU A 86 14.66 7.19 7.60
N VAL A 87 15.17 8.27 8.21
CA VAL A 87 15.32 8.36 9.66
C VAL A 87 13.97 8.35 10.37
N SER A 88 12.97 9.06 9.84
CA SER A 88 11.61 9.07 10.41
C SER A 88 10.95 7.71 10.24
N ILE A 89 11.08 7.09 9.07
CA ILE A 89 10.60 5.73 8.78
C ILE A 89 11.26 4.72 9.74
N ALA A 90 12.57 4.76 9.92
CA ALA A 90 13.28 3.87 10.82
C ALA A 90 12.87 4.05 12.29
N MET A 91 12.59 5.29 12.74
CA MET A 91 12.09 5.53 14.10
C MET A 91 10.69 4.94 14.32
N LEU A 92 9.86 4.90 13.29
CA LEU A 92 8.54 4.26 13.37
C LEU A 92 8.64 2.74 13.17
N ALA A 93 9.37 2.29 12.17
CA ALA A 93 9.44 0.88 11.83
C ALA A 93 10.29 0.03 12.79
N LEU A 94 11.28 0.61 13.46
CA LEU A 94 12.13 -0.10 14.43
C LEU A 94 11.89 0.39 15.86
N GLY A 95 11.92 1.71 16.07
CA GLY A 95 11.80 2.30 17.41
C GLY A 95 10.40 2.10 18.00
N LEU A 96 9.34 2.40 17.23
CA LEU A 96 7.96 2.17 17.66
C LEU A 96 7.67 0.68 17.82
N VAL A 97 8.20 -0.18 16.94
CA VAL A 97 8.03 -1.63 17.06
C VAL A 97 8.62 -2.12 18.38
N ALA A 98 9.88 -1.81 18.69
CA ALA A 98 10.50 -2.18 19.95
C ALA A 98 9.70 -1.65 21.15
N PHE A 99 9.34 -0.36 21.12
CA PHE A 99 8.54 0.27 22.17
C PHE A 99 7.16 -0.38 22.37
N THR A 100 6.50 -0.76 21.28
CA THR A 100 5.19 -1.43 21.33
C THR A 100 5.34 -2.86 21.86
N VAL A 101 6.36 -3.61 21.42
CA VAL A 101 6.63 -4.98 21.90
C VAL A 101 6.86 -4.99 23.43
N ASP A 102 7.75 -4.12 23.91
CA ASP A 102 8.05 -4.05 25.35
C ASP A 102 6.86 -3.50 26.15
N GLY A 103 6.17 -2.49 25.64
CA GLY A 103 5.01 -1.89 26.29
C GLY A 103 3.83 -2.85 26.41
N VAL A 104 3.57 -3.62 25.35
CA VAL A 104 2.54 -4.68 25.38
C VAL A 104 2.96 -5.82 26.31
N ALA A 105 4.24 -6.21 26.30
CA ALA A 105 4.74 -7.23 27.21
C ALA A 105 4.54 -6.86 28.68
N ALA A 106 4.91 -5.64 29.05
CA ALA A 106 4.71 -5.12 30.40
C ALA A 106 3.23 -5.10 30.81
N MET A 107 2.36 -4.63 29.92
CA MET A 107 0.93 -4.58 30.19
C MET A 107 0.25 -5.95 30.19
N ALA A 108 0.63 -6.86 29.27
CA ALA A 108 0.10 -8.21 29.22
C ALA A 108 0.46 -9.00 30.48
N HIS A 109 1.70 -8.89 30.96
CA HIS A 109 2.15 -9.52 32.19
C HIS A 109 1.35 -9.05 33.43
N TRP A 110 0.96 -7.78 33.45
CA TRP A 110 0.21 -7.21 34.57
C TRP A 110 -1.30 -7.45 34.47
N LEU A 111 -1.86 -7.43 33.24
CA LEU A 111 -3.31 -7.42 33.00
C LEU A 111 -3.88 -8.82 32.78
N LEU A 112 -3.09 -9.73 32.18
CA LEU A 112 -3.56 -11.05 31.75
C LEU A 112 -3.07 -12.15 32.73
N PRO A 113 -3.99 -12.84 33.44
CA PRO A 113 -3.60 -13.91 34.35
C PRO A 113 -2.86 -15.02 33.61
N GLY A 114 -1.69 -15.42 34.11
CA GLY A 114 -0.88 -16.50 33.54
C GLY A 114 0.02 -16.08 32.37
N PHE A 115 0.00 -14.80 31.95
CA PHE A 115 0.95 -14.32 30.95
C PHE A 115 2.32 -14.04 31.55
N THR A 116 3.31 -14.80 31.11
CA THR A 116 4.71 -14.54 31.39
C THR A 116 5.21 -13.34 30.55
N TRP A 117 6.33 -12.75 30.93
CA TRP A 117 6.98 -11.69 30.14
C TRP A 117 7.26 -12.13 28.72
N GLN A 118 7.71 -13.37 28.51
CA GLN A 118 8.01 -13.95 27.20
C GLN A 118 6.76 -14.03 26.32
N LEU A 119 5.62 -14.47 26.86
CA LEU A 119 4.35 -14.49 26.13
C LEU A 119 3.84 -13.10 25.81
N GLY A 120 4.07 -12.15 26.71
CA GLY A 120 3.79 -10.73 26.46
C GLY A 120 4.62 -10.17 25.31
N LEU A 121 5.91 -10.54 25.20
CA LEU A 121 6.76 -10.15 24.06
C LEU A 121 6.24 -10.75 22.75
N VAL A 122 5.79 -12.01 22.73
CA VAL A 122 5.17 -12.62 21.52
C VAL A 122 3.91 -11.86 21.14
N LEU A 123 3.01 -11.59 22.09
CA LEU A 123 1.79 -10.81 21.83
C LEU A 123 2.12 -9.42 21.29
N GLY A 124 3.11 -8.75 21.89
CA GLY A 124 3.60 -7.44 21.42
C GLY A 124 4.15 -7.49 20.00
N ALA A 125 4.95 -8.51 19.67
CA ALA A 125 5.53 -8.70 18.35
C ALA A 125 4.47 -8.98 17.27
N VAL A 126 3.39 -9.69 17.63
CA VAL A 126 2.27 -9.94 16.73
C VAL A 126 1.49 -8.65 16.45
N VAL A 127 1.18 -7.85 17.48
CA VAL A 127 0.32 -6.66 17.33
C VAL A 127 1.09 -5.39 16.98
N CYS A 128 2.43 -5.43 16.85
CA CYS A 128 3.20 -4.22 16.55
C CYS A 128 3.11 -3.78 15.09
N THR A 129 2.89 -4.70 14.14
CA THR A 129 2.80 -4.39 12.71
C THR A 129 1.60 -3.49 12.41
N THR A 130 1.78 -2.51 11.52
CA THR A 130 0.73 -1.56 11.11
C THR A 130 0.47 -1.66 9.61
N ASP A 131 -0.81 -1.63 9.24
CA ASP A 131 -1.26 -1.61 7.86
C ASP A 131 -1.61 -0.17 7.44
N ALA A 132 -0.89 0.35 6.46
CA ALA A 132 -1.13 1.70 5.97
C ALA A 132 -2.24 1.79 4.91
N ILE A 133 -2.72 0.67 4.33
CA ILE A 133 -3.62 0.68 3.16
C ILE A 133 -4.87 1.52 3.41
N ALA A 134 -5.59 1.24 4.50
CA ALA A 134 -6.80 2.00 4.84
C ALA A 134 -6.47 3.45 5.23
N ALA A 135 -5.39 3.67 5.97
CA ALA A 135 -4.97 4.98 6.44
C ALA A 135 -4.53 5.90 5.29
N THR A 136 -3.71 5.40 4.37
CA THR A 136 -3.19 6.19 3.24
C THR A 136 -4.26 6.46 2.19
N ALA A 137 -5.20 5.53 1.95
CA ALA A 137 -6.36 5.77 1.10
C ALA A 137 -7.20 6.96 1.62
N ILE A 138 -7.44 7.04 2.94
CA ILE A 138 -8.13 8.17 3.58
C ILE A 138 -7.28 9.44 3.48
N ALA A 139 -5.98 9.33 3.77
CA ALA A 139 -5.05 10.47 3.80
C ALA A 139 -4.94 11.15 2.43
N ARG A 140 -4.74 10.37 1.37
CA ARG A 140 -4.69 10.85 -0.02
C ARG A 140 -6.00 11.51 -0.44
N ARG A 141 -7.12 10.90 -0.11
CA ARG A 141 -8.45 11.42 -0.45
C ARG A 141 -8.77 12.76 0.23
N LEU A 142 -8.29 12.98 1.45
CA LEU A 142 -8.50 14.22 2.20
C LEU A 142 -7.40 15.26 1.98
N GLY A 143 -6.43 14.98 1.09
CA GLY A 143 -5.35 15.90 0.74
C GLY A 143 -4.40 16.19 1.91
N LEU A 144 -4.07 15.18 2.71
CA LEU A 144 -3.00 15.32 3.69
C LEU A 144 -1.66 15.60 3.02
N PRO A 145 -0.74 16.31 3.70
CA PRO A 145 0.59 16.56 3.15
C PRO A 145 1.26 15.28 2.66
N GLN A 146 1.73 15.28 1.41
CA GLN A 146 2.30 14.09 0.74
C GLN A 146 3.41 13.44 1.59
N ARG A 147 4.26 14.26 2.20
CA ARG A 147 5.31 13.77 3.09
C ARG A 147 4.81 12.88 4.23
N LEU A 148 3.64 13.20 4.81
CA LEU A 148 3.06 12.36 5.86
C LEU A 148 2.62 11.01 5.29
N VAL A 149 2.03 11.03 4.09
CA VAL A 149 1.64 9.81 3.38
C VAL A 149 2.86 8.94 3.09
N ASP A 150 3.94 9.54 2.57
CA ASP A 150 5.20 8.83 2.26
C ASP A 150 5.85 8.20 3.51
N ILE A 151 5.80 8.89 4.66
CA ILE A 151 6.31 8.35 5.93
C ILE A 151 5.45 7.17 6.39
N LEU A 152 4.11 7.25 6.29
CA LEU A 152 3.22 6.16 6.70
C LEU A 152 3.35 4.94 5.79
N GLU A 153 3.48 5.14 4.48
CA GLU A 153 3.72 4.06 3.51
C GLU A 153 5.10 3.41 3.76
N GLY A 154 6.13 4.22 3.94
CA GLY A 154 7.46 3.73 4.28
C GLY A 154 7.52 3.03 5.63
N GLU A 155 6.77 3.50 6.64
CA GLU A 155 6.63 2.82 7.93
C GLU A 155 6.06 1.42 7.72
N SER A 156 4.91 1.30 7.03
CA SER A 156 4.24 0.01 6.83
C SER A 156 5.13 -0.99 6.08
N LEU A 157 5.84 -0.54 5.02
CA LEU A 157 6.75 -1.39 4.26
C LEU A 157 7.87 -2.01 5.11
N VAL A 158 8.43 -1.26 6.05
CA VAL A 158 9.56 -1.73 6.88
C VAL A 158 9.07 -2.38 8.17
N ASN A 159 7.93 -1.93 8.70
CA ASN A 159 7.36 -2.42 9.94
C ASN A 159 6.93 -3.89 9.85
N ASP A 160 6.35 -4.34 8.73
CA ASP A 160 5.99 -5.74 8.54
C ASP A 160 7.21 -6.66 8.66
N ALA A 161 8.34 -6.26 8.05
CA ALA A 161 9.58 -7.00 8.16
C ALA A 161 10.14 -7.01 9.60
N SER A 162 10.13 -5.86 10.28
CA SER A 162 10.65 -5.73 11.65
C SER A 162 9.75 -6.43 12.68
N GLY A 163 8.43 -6.42 12.49
CA GLY A 163 7.48 -7.12 13.33
C GLY A 163 7.60 -8.64 13.21
N LEU A 164 7.71 -9.17 11.99
CA LEU A 164 7.94 -10.60 11.78
C LEU A 164 9.30 -11.05 12.36
N LEU A 165 10.32 -10.22 12.26
CA LEU A 165 11.60 -10.48 12.91
C LEU A 165 11.47 -10.51 14.44
N ALA A 166 10.77 -9.54 15.02
CA ALA A 166 10.51 -9.52 16.45
C ALA A 166 9.75 -10.78 16.88
N LEU A 167 8.77 -11.22 16.07
CA LEU A 167 8.03 -12.46 16.32
C LEU A 167 8.94 -13.69 16.29
N GLN A 168 9.81 -13.83 15.28
CA GLN A 168 10.77 -14.94 15.21
C GLN A 168 11.66 -15.02 16.46
N VAL A 169 12.20 -13.86 16.89
CA VAL A 169 13.06 -13.80 18.08
C VAL A 169 12.28 -14.12 19.35
N THR A 170 11.10 -13.53 19.55
CA THR A 170 10.30 -13.73 20.77
C THR A 170 9.71 -15.13 20.86
N THR A 171 9.30 -15.72 19.73
CA THR A 171 8.86 -17.11 19.66
C THR A 171 10.02 -18.07 19.99
N ALA A 172 11.22 -17.82 19.45
CA ALA A 172 12.41 -18.61 19.78
C ALA A 172 12.73 -18.57 21.29
N VAL A 173 12.55 -17.41 21.93
CA VAL A 173 12.74 -17.28 23.39
C VAL A 173 11.72 -18.15 24.17
N VAL A 174 10.45 -18.19 23.73
CA VAL A 174 9.44 -19.06 24.35
C VAL A 174 9.76 -20.55 24.13
N MET A 175 10.23 -20.91 22.91
CA MET A 175 10.56 -22.28 22.53
C MET A 175 11.79 -22.85 23.25
N THR A 176 12.82 -22.01 23.48
CA THR A 176 14.10 -22.45 24.02
C THR A 176 14.32 -22.10 25.49
N GLY A 177 13.54 -21.17 26.04
CA GLY A 177 13.72 -20.62 27.39
C GLY A 177 14.95 -19.70 27.52
N HIS A 178 15.79 -19.56 26.48
CA HIS A 178 17.01 -18.76 26.50
C HIS A 178 16.79 -17.40 25.84
N MET A 179 17.15 -16.31 26.54
CA MET A 179 17.23 -14.98 25.94
C MET A 179 18.59 -14.83 25.25
N PRO A 180 18.62 -14.62 23.91
CA PRO A 180 19.89 -14.37 23.22
C PRO A 180 20.52 -13.08 23.74
N THR A 181 21.83 -13.04 23.77
CA THR A 181 22.61 -11.87 24.19
C THR A 181 22.31 -10.66 23.30
N ILE A 182 22.53 -9.44 23.82
CA ILE A 182 22.31 -8.21 23.03
C ILE A 182 23.13 -8.24 21.74
N GLY A 183 24.39 -8.74 21.81
CA GLY A 183 25.27 -8.86 20.64
C GLY A 183 24.72 -9.82 19.57
N GLU A 184 24.19 -10.97 19.96
CA GLU A 184 23.58 -11.94 19.03
C GLU A 184 22.34 -11.37 18.35
N ARG A 185 21.50 -10.63 19.09
CA ARG A 185 20.33 -9.96 18.52
C ARG A 185 20.72 -8.93 17.47
N PHE A 186 21.70 -8.07 17.77
CA PHE A 186 22.20 -7.09 16.82
C PHE A 186 22.86 -7.73 15.60
N ALA A 187 23.69 -8.76 15.79
CA ALA A 187 24.32 -9.48 14.69
C ALA A 187 23.29 -10.14 13.77
N ARG A 188 22.26 -10.78 14.34
CA ARG A 188 21.17 -11.40 13.56
C ARG A 188 20.34 -10.36 12.83
N LEU A 189 19.99 -9.24 13.47
CA LEU A 189 19.28 -8.14 12.85
C LEU A 189 20.09 -7.55 11.69
N ALA A 190 21.37 -7.28 11.90
CA ALA A 190 22.26 -6.76 10.86
C ALA A 190 22.37 -7.74 9.68
N TYR A 191 22.54 -9.05 9.96
CA TYR A 191 22.56 -10.08 8.92
C TYR A 191 21.27 -10.05 8.09
N LEU A 192 20.10 -10.07 8.74
CA LEU A 192 18.81 -10.10 8.06
C LEU A 192 18.58 -8.85 7.19
N ILE A 193 18.95 -7.67 7.69
CA ILE A 193 18.82 -6.42 6.92
C ILE A 193 19.79 -6.43 5.73
N VAL A 194 21.07 -6.70 5.96
CA VAL A 194 22.09 -6.62 4.90
C VAL A 194 21.85 -7.68 3.84
N SER A 195 21.62 -8.94 4.24
CA SER A 195 21.38 -10.02 3.28
C SER A 195 20.12 -9.79 2.44
N SER A 196 19.03 -9.33 3.05
CA SER A 196 17.79 -9.02 2.31
C SER A 196 17.97 -7.86 1.33
N ILE A 197 18.72 -6.82 1.72
CA ILE A 197 19.05 -5.70 0.81
C ILE A 197 19.87 -6.22 -0.38
N VAL A 198 20.90 -7.03 -0.12
CA VAL A 198 21.74 -7.58 -1.19
C VAL A 198 20.92 -8.46 -2.14
N ILE A 199 20.11 -9.38 -1.59
CA ILE A 199 19.26 -10.27 -2.38
C ILE A 199 18.27 -9.46 -3.21
N GLY A 200 17.55 -8.53 -2.61
CA GLY A 200 16.58 -7.68 -3.30
C GLY A 200 17.20 -6.86 -4.43
N LEU A 201 18.39 -6.27 -4.22
CA LEU A 201 19.11 -5.53 -5.25
C LEU A 201 19.64 -6.43 -6.37
N VAL A 202 20.18 -7.61 -6.05
CA VAL A 202 20.69 -8.55 -7.06
C VAL A 202 19.55 -9.03 -7.94
N LEU A 203 18.42 -9.45 -7.34
CA LEU A 203 17.26 -9.92 -8.08
C LEU A 203 16.58 -8.78 -8.86
N GLY A 204 16.46 -7.59 -8.29
CA GLY A 204 15.97 -6.42 -9.00
C GLY A 204 16.81 -6.08 -10.23
N LYS A 205 18.15 -6.13 -10.12
CA LYS A 205 19.04 -5.93 -11.27
C LYS A 205 18.90 -7.04 -12.31
N LEU A 206 18.75 -8.30 -11.87
CA LEU A 206 18.54 -9.45 -12.77
C LEU A 206 17.22 -9.29 -13.55
N VAL A 207 16.11 -9.00 -12.86
CA VAL A 207 14.80 -8.76 -13.48
C VAL A 207 14.87 -7.61 -14.47
N ARG A 208 15.46 -6.47 -14.08
CA ARG A 208 15.68 -5.33 -14.98
C ARG A 208 16.48 -5.72 -16.23
N PHE A 209 17.55 -6.51 -16.06
CA PHE A 209 18.39 -6.97 -17.16
C PHE A 209 17.61 -7.84 -18.14
N VAL A 210 16.77 -8.76 -17.64
CA VAL A 210 15.92 -9.61 -18.47
C VAL A 210 14.87 -8.78 -19.19
N MET A 211 14.13 -7.92 -18.47
CA MET A 211 13.05 -7.10 -19.04
C MET A 211 13.57 -6.11 -20.11
N LYS A 212 14.78 -5.59 -19.94
CA LYS A 212 15.39 -4.69 -20.95
C LYS A 212 15.65 -5.34 -22.31
N LYS A 213 15.64 -6.68 -22.39
CA LYS A 213 15.83 -7.43 -23.63
C LYS A 213 14.51 -7.86 -24.29
N ILE A 214 13.42 -7.62 -23.61
CA ILE A 214 12.07 -8.01 -24.03
C ILE A 214 11.34 -6.72 -24.38
N ASP A 215 10.69 -6.70 -25.55
CA ASP A 215 9.85 -5.58 -26.00
C ASP A 215 8.43 -6.13 -26.25
N ASP A 216 7.87 -6.73 -25.18
CA ASP A 216 6.51 -7.27 -25.16
C ASP A 216 5.85 -6.95 -23.82
N ALA A 217 4.81 -6.12 -23.87
CA ALA A 217 4.14 -5.61 -22.69
C ALA A 217 3.57 -6.71 -21.78
N GLN A 218 3.03 -7.79 -22.36
CA GLN A 218 2.41 -8.88 -21.61
C GLN A 218 3.47 -9.70 -20.86
N ILE A 219 4.60 -9.96 -21.51
CA ILE A 219 5.71 -10.70 -20.90
C ILE A 219 6.36 -9.85 -19.80
N GLU A 220 6.59 -8.54 -20.05
CA GLU A 220 7.14 -7.62 -19.05
C GLU A 220 6.25 -7.54 -17.81
N ILE A 221 4.93 -7.38 -17.97
CA ILE A 221 3.97 -7.33 -16.86
C ILE A 221 3.96 -8.68 -16.12
N THR A 222 3.97 -9.80 -16.82
CA THR A 222 4.00 -11.13 -16.20
C THR A 222 5.26 -11.31 -15.36
N ILE A 223 6.44 -10.92 -15.88
CA ILE A 223 7.69 -10.95 -15.12
C ILE A 223 7.58 -10.05 -13.87
N SER A 224 6.95 -8.87 -13.99
CA SER A 224 6.76 -7.98 -12.84
C SER A 224 5.92 -8.63 -11.73
N VAL A 225 4.91 -9.45 -12.08
CA VAL A 225 4.08 -10.19 -11.12
C VAL A 225 4.84 -11.36 -10.49
N ILE A 226 5.74 -12.00 -11.22
CA ILE A 226 6.56 -13.12 -10.71
C ILE A 226 7.71 -12.61 -9.81
N ALA A 227 8.26 -11.43 -10.10
CA ALA A 227 9.42 -10.88 -9.42
C ALA A 227 9.31 -10.83 -7.88
N PRO A 228 8.19 -10.41 -7.26
CA PRO A 228 8.02 -10.40 -5.80
C PRO A 228 8.12 -11.81 -5.19
N TYR A 229 7.54 -12.82 -5.81
CA TYR A 229 7.63 -14.20 -5.32
C TYR A 229 9.06 -14.71 -5.39
N PHE A 230 9.77 -14.41 -6.47
CA PHE A 230 11.15 -14.81 -6.63
C PHE A 230 12.06 -14.15 -5.59
N ALA A 231 11.85 -12.86 -5.31
CA ALA A 231 12.58 -12.14 -4.27
C ALA A 231 12.28 -12.71 -2.88
N TYR A 232 11.01 -12.95 -2.58
CA TYR A 232 10.56 -13.49 -1.30
C TYR A 232 11.14 -14.89 -1.04
N LEU A 233 10.88 -15.84 -1.94
CA LEU A 233 11.30 -17.24 -1.79
C LEU A 233 12.82 -17.40 -1.74
N THR A 234 13.56 -16.64 -2.55
CA THR A 234 15.03 -16.68 -2.52
C THR A 234 15.56 -16.18 -1.18
N ALA A 235 15.00 -15.12 -0.63
CA ALA A 235 15.43 -14.60 0.67
C ALA A 235 15.10 -15.59 1.81
N GLU A 236 13.89 -16.15 1.83
CA GLU A 236 13.50 -17.17 2.83
C GLU A 236 14.39 -18.42 2.75
N SER A 237 14.71 -18.89 1.56
CA SER A 237 15.63 -20.05 1.39
C SER A 237 17.05 -19.79 1.92
N LEU A 238 17.46 -18.54 1.99
CA LEU A 238 18.75 -18.10 2.54
C LEU A 238 18.63 -17.63 4.01
N HIS A 239 17.52 -17.96 4.68
CA HIS A 239 17.22 -17.55 6.06
C HIS A 239 17.30 -16.03 6.28
N SER A 240 16.97 -15.26 5.26
CA SER A 240 16.86 -13.80 5.25
C SER A 240 15.37 -13.37 5.28
N SER A 241 15.09 -12.07 5.40
CA SER A 241 13.70 -11.59 5.37
C SER A 241 13.17 -11.49 3.94
N GLY A 242 12.23 -12.38 3.58
CA GLY A 242 11.52 -12.35 2.29
C GLY A 242 10.81 -11.04 2.04
N VAL A 243 10.15 -10.49 3.08
CA VAL A 243 9.44 -9.21 3.00
C VAL A 243 10.40 -8.07 2.67
N LEU A 244 11.50 -7.93 3.39
CA LEU A 244 12.46 -6.85 3.16
C LEU A 244 13.15 -6.98 1.80
N ALA A 245 13.49 -8.19 1.35
CA ALA A 245 14.05 -8.40 0.02
C ALA A 245 13.07 -7.99 -1.09
N THR A 246 11.79 -8.29 -0.91
CA THR A 246 10.72 -7.89 -1.84
C THR A 246 10.53 -6.37 -1.86
N VAL A 247 10.57 -5.69 -0.72
CA VAL A 247 10.55 -4.21 -0.63
C VAL A 247 11.71 -3.60 -1.41
N VAL A 248 12.93 -4.09 -1.18
CA VAL A 248 14.13 -3.55 -1.86
C VAL A 248 14.09 -3.81 -3.36
N CYS A 249 13.62 -4.98 -3.79
CA CYS A 249 13.41 -5.31 -5.20
C CYS A 249 12.37 -4.36 -5.84
N GLY A 250 11.23 -4.15 -5.17
CA GLY A 250 10.17 -3.24 -5.63
C GLY A 250 10.64 -1.79 -5.74
N LEU A 251 11.29 -1.25 -4.70
CA LEU A 251 11.87 0.10 -4.72
C LEU A 251 12.88 0.29 -5.86
N PHE A 252 13.75 -0.70 -6.09
CA PHE A 252 14.73 -0.64 -7.16
C PHE A 252 14.08 -0.66 -8.55
N LEU A 253 13.13 -1.58 -8.77
CA LEU A 253 12.43 -1.71 -10.05
C LEU A 253 11.52 -0.50 -10.30
N GLY A 254 10.79 -0.01 -9.31
CA GLY A 254 9.98 1.20 -9.41
C GLY A 254 10.82 2.42 -9.78
N HIS A 255 11.92 2.67 -9.06
CA HIS A 255 12.82 3.79 -9.35
C HIS A 255 13.43 3.76 -10.76
N THR A 256 13.69 2.57 -11.30
CA THR A 256 14.33 2.41 -12.62
C THR A 256 13.34 2.12 -13.76
N SER A 257 12.04 2.07 -13.48
CA SER A 257 10.98 1.62 -14.42
C SER A 257 10.99 2.36 -15.77
N SER A 258 11.23 3.66 -15.77
CA SER A 258 11.30 4.47 -16.99
C SER A 258 12.43 4.07 -17.95
N THR A 259 13.44 3.32 -17.48
CA THR A 259 14.64 2.96 -18.25
C THR A 259 14.59 1.59 -18.91
N TYR A 260 13.62 0.72 -18.52
CA TYR A 260 13.57 -0.64 -19.01
C TYR A 260 12.19 -1.10 -19.49
N LEU A 261 11.11 -0.49 -19.01
CA LEU A 261 9.76 -0.84 -19.46
C LEU A 261 9.47 -0.25 -20.84
N SER A 262 8.90 -1.08 -21.72
CA SER A 262 8.33 -0.65 -23.00
C SER A 262 7.17 0.34 -22.79
N LEU A 263 6.82 1.11 -23.81
CA LEU A 263 5.68 2.02 -23.77
C LEU A 263 4.37 1.29 -23.44
N GLY A 264 4.15 0.12 -24.05
CA GLY A 264 2.97 -0.70 -23.83
C GLY A 264 2.85 -1.17 -22.38
N ALA A 265 3.97 -1.66 -21.81
CA ALA A 265 4.00 -2.09 -20.41
C ALA A 265 3.77 -0.95 -19.45
N ARG A 266 4.34 0.24 -19.67
CA ARG A 266 4.11 1.42 -18.82
C ARG A 266 2.64 1.87 -18.79
N LEU A 267 1.94 1.76 -19.91
CA LEU A 267 0.53 2.13 -19.99
C LEU A 267 -0.40 1.11 -19.32
N GLN A 268 -0.05 -0.18 -19.38
CA GLN A 268 -0.93 -1.26 -18.92
C GLN A 268 -0.61 -1.76 -17.51
N ALA A 269 0.66 -1.73 -17.09
CA ALA A 269 1.09 -2.30 -15.81
C ALA A 269 0.35 -1.68 -14.61
N GLY A 270 0.09 -0.38 -14.65
CA GLY A 270 -0.66 0.31 -13.58
C GLY A 270 -2.03 -0.32 -13.33
N ALA A 271 -2.83 -0.51 -14.38
CA ALA A 271 -4.18 -1.09 -14.27
C ALA A 271 -4.14 -2.56 -13.81
N VAL A 272 -3.16 -3.34 -14.28
CA VAL A 272 -2.99 -4.74 -13.85
C VAL A 272 -2.64 -4.81 -12.36
N TRP A 273 -1.68 -4.01 -11.90
CA TRP A 273 -1.28 -3.98 -10.50
C TRP A 273 -2.38 -3.44 -9.58
N GLU A 274 -3.12 -2.41 -9.99
CA GLU A 274 -4.26 -1.88 -9.24
C GLU A 274 -5.35 -2.95 -9.07
N THR A 275 -5.70 -3.66 -10.14
CA THR A 275 -6.68 -4.75 -10.08
C THR A 275 -6.20 -5.91 -9.22
N LEU A 276 -4.95 -6.35 -9.39
CA LEU A 276 -4.37 -7.45 -8.63
C LEU A 276 -4.34 -7.12 -7.12
N THR A 277 -3.84 -5.95 -6.74
CA THR A 277 -3.79 -5.51 -5.34
C THR A 277 -5.18 -5.31 -4.74
N PHE A 278 -6.15 -4.81 -5.51
CA PHE A 278 -7.54 -4.72 -5.08
C PHE A 278 -8.13 -6.10 -4.75
N VAL A 279 -7.94 -7.09 -5.63
CA VAL A 279 -8.44 -8.45 -5.42
C VAL A 279 -7.77 -9.11 -4.22
N LEU A 280 -6.44 -9.04 -4.13
CA LEU A 280 -5.68 -9.63 -3.02
C LEU A 280 -6.06 -9.02 -1.67
N ASN A 281 -6.10 -7.68 -1.59
CA ASN A 281 -6.55 -6.98 -0.38
C ASN A 281 -8.00 -7.32 -0.05
N GLY A 282 -8.87 -7.35 -1.08
CA GLY A 282 -10.27 -7.67 -0.90
C GLY A 282 -10.50 -9.05 -0.29
N VAL A 283 -9.85 -10.05 -0.86
CA VAL A 283 -9.92 -11.44 -0.37
C VAL A 283 -9.40 -11.54 1.06
N VAL A 284 -8.25 -10.92 1.35
CA VAL A 284 -7.62 -10.99 2.68
C VAL A 284 -8.49 -10.34 3.76
N PHE A 285 -9.01 -9.12 3.52
CA PHE A 285 -9.85 -8.45 4.51
C PHE A 285 -11.18 -9.18 4.73
N LEU A 286 -11.75 -9.77 3.68
CA LEU A 286 -12.96 -10.60 3.80
C LEU A 286 -12.66 -11.87 4.60
N LEU A 287 -11.58 -12.60 4.28
CA LEU A 287 -11.15 -13.79 5.01
C LEU A 287 -10.85 -13.48 6.48
N MET A 288 -10.21 -12.33 6.76
CA MET A 288 -9.99 -11.87 8.14
C MET A 288 -11.32 -11.75 8.90
N GLY A 289 -12.34 -11.17 8.28
CA GLY A 289 -13.68 -11.09 8.90
C GLY A 289 -14.28 -12.46 9.18
N LEU A 290 -14.09 -13.42 8.28
CA LEU A 290 -14.61 -14.79 8.41
C LEU A 290 -13.91 -15.63 9.49
N GLN A 291 -12.76 -15.21 10.02
CA GLN A 291 -11.98 -16.01 10.98
C GLN A 291 -12.56 -16.07 12.39
N LEU A 292 -13.45 -15.15 12.81
CA LEU A 292 -13.89 -15.07 14.19
C LEU A 292 -14.45 -16.39 14.77
N PRO A 293 -15.32 -17.17 14.07
CA PRO A 293 -15.83 -18.43 14.61
C PRO A 293 -14.74 -19.47 14.91
N TYR A 294 -13.68 -19.51 14.08
CA TYR A 294 -12.54 -20.39 14.30
C TYR A 294 -11.74 -20.01 15.54
N VAL A 295 -11.46 -18.70 15.65
CA VAL A 295 -10.73 -18.15 16.78
C VAL A 295 -11.49 -18.40 18.09
N LEU A 296 -12.83 -18.38 18.06
CA LEU A 296 -13.66 -18.66 19.23
C LEU A 296 -13.78 -20.13 19.57
N ALA A 297 -13.72 -21.03 18.58
CA ALA A 297 -13.89 -22.48 18.78
C ALA A 297 -12.79 -23.10 19.67
N ASP A 298 -11.58 -22.53 19.62
CA ASP A 298 -10.42 -23.01 20.39
C ASP A 298 -10.39 -22.46 21.83
N ILE A 299 -11.34 -21.58 22.20
CA ILE A 299 -11.35 -20.91 23.51
C ILE A 299 -12.39 -21.56 24.43
N ASN A 300 -12.00 -22.56 25.16
CA ASN A 300 -12.91 -23.30 26.06
C ASN A 300 -12.84 -22.88 27.55
N THR A 301 -11.87 -22.03 27.95
CA THR A 301 -11.51 -21.86 29.37
C THR A 301 -11.85 -20.50 29.97
N ILE A 302 -12.08 -19.45 29.17
CA ILE A 302 -12.30 -18.08 29.68
C ILE A 302 -13.70 -17.60 29.28
N ARG A 303 -14.41 -16.92 30.21
CA ARG A 303 -15.70 -16.29 29.89
C ARG A 303 -15.48 -15.24 28.78
N LEU A 304 -16.20 -15.39 27.66
CA LEU A 304 -16.10 -14.54 26.47
C LEU A 304 -16.13 -13.03 26.80
N GLY A 305 -16.97 -12.61 27.75
CA GLY A 305 -17.05 -11.20 28.14
C GLY A 305 -15.76 -10.65 28.76
N ARG A 306 -15.03 -11.46 29.56
CA ARG A 306 -13.72 -11.03 30.07
C ARG A 306 -12.67 -10.95 28.98
N LEU A 307 -12.70 -11.88 28.04
CA LEU A 307 -11.78 -11.92 26.94
C LEU A 307 -11.95 -10.71 26.01
N ILE A 308 -13.20 -10.34 25.71
CA ILE A 308 -13.51 -9.11 24.97
C ILE A 308 -13.01 -7.88 25.72
N LEU A 309 -13.20 -7.80 27.03
CA LEU A 309 -12.70 -6.69 27.82
C LEU A 309 -11.18 -6.58 27.75
N HIS A 310 -10.45 -7.70 27.86
CA HIS A 310 -9.00 -7.70 27.70
C HIS A 310 -8.58 -7.29 26.29
N GLY A 311 -9.31 -7.72 25.25
CA GLY A 311 -9.07 -7.29 23.87
C GLY A 311 -9.26 -5.78 23.65
N LEU A 312 -10.31 -5.20 24.25
CA LEU A 312 -10.55 -3.76 24.21
C LEU A 312 -9.47 -2.96 24.98
N MET A 313 -9.08 -3.45 26.16
CA MET A 313 -8.00 -2.85 26.94
C MET A 313 -6.67 -2.90 26.18
N LEU A 314 -6.33 -4.05 25.59
CA LEU A 314 -5.12 -4.18 24.79
C LEU A 314 -5.15 -3.26 23.57
N SER A 315 -6.29 -3.15 22.90
CA SER A 315 -6.45 -2.24 21.75
C SER A 315 -6.20 -0.78 22.18
N ALA A 316 -6.77 -0.37 23.31
CA ALA A 316 -6.55 0.98 23.87
C ALA A 316 -5.07 1.20 24.20
N ILE A 317 -4.40 0.22 24.82
CA ILE A 317 -2.98 0.29 25.16
C ILE A 317 -2.12 0.45 23.90
N VAL A 318 -2.37 -0.36 22.88
CA VAL A 318 -1.62 -0.30 21.61
C VAL A 318 -1.79 1.06 20.91
N ILE A 319 -3.00 1.61 20.91
CA ILE A 319 -3.27 2.97 20.40
C ILE A 319 -2.52 4.02 21.22
N LEU A 320 -2.60 3.95 22.54
CA LEU A 320 -1.95 4.91 23.43
C LEU A 320 -0.42 4.85 23.35
N LEU A 321 0.17 3.64 23.26
CA LEU A 321 1.62 3.47 23.07
C LEU A 321 2.09 4.15 21.79
N ARG A 322 1.36 3.97 20.68
CA ARG A 322 1.68 4.65 19.43
C ARG A 322 1.55 6.16 19.55
N MET A 323 0.45 6.65 20.11
CA MET A 323 0.24 8.08 20.31
C MET A 323 1.35 8.71 21.18
N PHE A 324 1.76 8.01 22.22
CA PHE A 324 2.85 8.46 23.10
C PHE A 324 4.18 8.50 22.35
N TRP A 325 4.50 7.47 21.55
CA TRP A 325 5.78 7.39 20.81
C TRP A 325 5.94 8.46 19.75
N MET A 326 4.85 8.95 19.16
CA MET A 326 4.92 9.91 18.05
C MET A 326 5.73 11.17 18.40
N TYR A 327 5.64 11.66 19.62
CA TYR A 327 6.36 12.87 20.05
C TYR A 327 7.86 12.61 20.28
N PRO A 328 8.27 11.68 21.15
CA PRO A 328 9.69 11.39 21.35
C PRO A 328 10.34 10.83 20.09
N GLY A 329 9.65 10.00 19.31
CA GLY A 329 10.15 9.46 18.05
C GLY A 329 10.43 10.55 17.02
N ALA A 330 9.52 11.51 16.83
CA ALA A 330 9.73 12.64 15.93
C ALA A 330 10.87 13.56 16.42
N TRP A 331 10.99 13.78 17.74
CA TRP A 331 12.07 14.57 18.31
C TRP A 331 13.43 13.90 18.10
N ILE A 332 13.55 12.60 18.37
CA ILE A 332 14.78 11.82 18.14
C ILE A 332 15.14 11.83 16.65
N ALA A 333 14.17 11.56 15.76
CA ALA A 333 14.38 11.60 14.32
C ALA A 333 14.89 12.97 13.85
N ASN A 334 14.30 14.04 14.35
CA ASN A 334 14.75 15.40 14.03
C ASN A 334 16.18 15.67 14.54
N ARG A 335 16.49 15.23 15.74
CA ARG A 335 17.85 15.38 16.33
C ARG A 335 18.90 14.63 15.50
N ILE A 336 18.60 13.41 15.05
CA ILE A 336 19.46 12.61 14.18
C ILE A 336 19.64 13.29 12.83
N ARG A 337 18.55 13.74 12.18
CA ARG A 337 18.60 14.43 10.90
C ARG A 337 19.43 15.71 10.94
N THR A 338 19.22 16.52 11.97
CA THR A 338 19.96 17.78 12.12
C THR A 338 21.46 17.54 12.38
N ARG A 339 21.81 16.53 13.21
CA ARG A 339 23.21 16.30 13.59
C ARG A 339 24.01 15.51 12.56
N LEU A 340 23.41 14.46 11.94
CA LEU A 340 24.12 13.56 11.05
C LEU A 340 23.95 13.93 9.57
N PHE A 341 22.78 14.43 9.19
CA PHE A 341 22.45 14.72 7.78
C PHE A 341 22.38 16.20 7.46
N HIS A 342 22.58 17.09 8.46
CA HIS A 342 22.54 18.56 8.33
C HIS A 342 21.22 19.08 7.72
N GLN A 343 20.13 18.32 7.87
CA GLN A 343 18.79 18.69 7.41
C GLN A 343 18.14 19.58 8.47
N GLN A 344 17.99 20.87 8.17
CA GLN A 344 17.32 21.83 9.06
C GLN A 344 15.83 21.91 8.67
N GLU A 345 15.03 21.05 9.28
CA GLU A 345 13.58 21.10 9.10
C GLU A 345 12.88 21.31 10.45
N PRO A 346 11.78 22.04 10.45
CA PRO A 346 10.97 22.20 11.66
C PRO A 346 10.35 20.85 12.06
N LEU A 347 10.15 20.66 13.35
CA LEU A 347 9.37 19.52 13.85
C LEU A 347 7.95 19.57 13.26
N PRO A 348 7.37 18.42 12.89
CA PRO A 348 5.97 18.36 12.48
C PRO A 348 5.06 18.96 13.55
N SER A 349 3.97 19.61 13.12
CA SER A 349 3.02 20.20 14.07
C SER A 349 2.40 19.12 14.98
N ALA A 350 2.00 19.49 16.18
CA ALA A 350 1.33 18.57 17.10
C ALA A 350 0.07 17.96 16.48
N ARG A 351 -0.63 18.69 15.62
CA ARG A 351 -1.80 18.19 14.87
C ARG A 351 -1.42 17.09 13.88
N THR A 352 -0.32 17.28 13.16
CA THR A 352 0.20 16.28 12.21
C THR A 352 0.65 15.01 12.93
N LEU A 353 1.36 15.15 14.08
CA LEU A 353 1.78 14.01 14.91
C LEU A 353 0.58 13.26 15.51
N LEU A 354 -0.48 13.96 15.89
CA LEU A 354 -1.71 13.35 16.38
C LEU A 354 -2.38 12.52 15.30
N VAL A 355 -2.52 13.04 14.07
CA VAL A 355 -3.06 12.28 12.95
C VAL A 355 -2.16 11.08 12.63
N ALA A 356 -0.85 11.26 12.54
CA ALA A 356 0.10 10.15 12.31
C ALA A 356 0.04 9.07 13.40
N GLY A 357 -0.19 9.45 14.65
CA GLY A 357 -0.43 8.50 15.74
C GLY A 357 -1.74 7.73 15.57
N TRP A 358 -2.79 8.41 15.11
CA TRP A 358 -4.11 7.81 14.92
C TRP A 358 -4.20 6.90 13.69
N THR A 359 -3.30 7.00 12.72
CA THR A 359 -3.28 6.16 11.50
C THR A 359 -2.74 4.74 11.72
N GLY A 360 -2.45 4.34 12.96
CA GLY A 360 -1.86 3.04 13.28
C GLY A 360 -2.82 1.86 13.25
N MET A 361 -3.54 1.66 12.15
CA MET A 361 -4.42 0.50 11.97
C MET A 361 -3.60 -0.77 11.84
N ARG A 362 -4.11 -1.91 12.35
CA ARG A 362 -3.48 -3.21 12.22
C ARG A 362 -4.15 -3.98 11.09
N GLY A 363 -3.36 -4.77 10.38
CA GLY A 363 -3.82 -5.49 9.20
C GLY A 363 -3.68 -7.00 9.29
N VAL A 364 -3.78 -7.62 8.13
CA VAL A 364 -3.78 -9.06 7.98
C VAL A 364 -2.46 -9.72 8.39
N VAL A 365 -1.34 -9.02 8.23
CA VAL A 365 -0.01 -9.53 8.61
C VAL A 365 0.04 -9.88 10.09
N ALA A 366 -0.57 -9.05 10.96
CA ALA A 366 -0.68 -9.34 12.39
C ALA A 366 -1.49 -10.61 12.67
N LEU A 367 -2.61 -10.82 11.97
CA LEU A 367 -3.41 -12.04 12.15
C LEU A 367 -2.69 -13.29 11.65
N ALA A 368 -2.07 -13.21 10.47
CA ALA A 368 -1.28 -14.32 9.94
C ALA A 368 -0.09 -14.66 10.86
N ALA A 369 0.58 -13.63 11.40
CA ALA A 369 1.63 -13.79 12.41
C ALA A 369 1.14 -14.48 13.69
N ALA A 370 -0.07 -14.14 14.18
CA ALA A 370 -0.66 -14.82 15.32
C ALA A 370 -0.97 -16.29 15.04
N ILE A 371 -1.55 -16.60 13.87
CA ILE A 371 -1.91 -17.97 13.49
C ILE A 371 -0.66 -18.81 13.21
N SER A 372 0.44 -18.21 12.73
CA SER A 372 1.72 -18.91 12.47
C SER A 372 2.48 -19.34 13.73
N LEU A 373 2.00 -18.96 14.93
CA LEU A 373 2.59 -19.44 16.18
C LEU A 373 2.55 -20.98 16.25
N PRO A 374 3.62 -21.64 16.70
CA PRO A 374 3.66 -23.09 16.83
C PRO A 374 2.50 -23.64 17.66
N GLU A 375 2.01 -24.81 17.33
CA GLU A 375 0.97 -25.48 18.13
C GLU A 375 1.55 -26.09 19.41
N THR A 376 2.81 -26.55 19.34
CA THR A 376 3.52 -27.20 20.43
C THR A 376 4.91 -26.62 20.64
N LEU A 377 5.38 -26.69 21.87
CA LEU A 377 6.76 -26.39 22.24
C LEU A 377 7.69 -27.56 21.85
N ASN A 378 9.01 -27.35 21.96
CA ASN A 378 10.02 -28.37 21.64
C ASN A 378 9.91 -29.64 22.50
N ASP A 379 9.28 -29.55 23.67
CA ASP A 379 9.01 -30.66 24.59
C ASP A 379 7.71 -31.41 24.30
N GLY A 380 6.98 -31.02 23.23
CA GLY A 380 5.69 -31.60 22.85
C GLY A 380 4.48 -31.05 23.61
N THR A 381 4.66 -30.15 24.58
CA THR A 381 3.55 -29.51 25.27
C THR A 381 2.88 -28.43 24.38
N PRO A 382 1.55 -28.20 24.54
CA PRO A 382 0.87 -27.16 23.79
C PRO A 382 1.49 -25.77 24.01
N PHE A 383 1.55 -24.94 22.93
CA PHE A 383 2.03 -23.56 23.08
C PHE A 383 1.12 -22.77 24.03
N PRO A 384 1.67 -22.17 25.10
CA PRO A 384 0.87 -21.56 26.15
C PRO A 384 0.04 -20.39 25.61
N HIS A 385 -1.24 -20.37 25.92
CA HIS A 385 -2.18 -19.29 25.57
C HIS A 385 -2.27 -18.93 24.07
N ARG A 386 -1.89 -19.83 23.14
CA ARG A 386 -1.91 -19.60 21.69
C ARG A 386 -3.28 -19.06 21.21
N ALA A 387 -4.38 -19.72 21.56
CA ALA A 387 -5.73 -19.29 21.16
C ALA A 387 -6.10 -17.89 21.72
N VAL A 388 -5.64 -17.57 22.94
CA VAL A 388 -5.86 -16.26 23.56
C VAL A 388 -5.08 -15.17 22.80
N ILE A 389 -3.82 -15.44 22.41
CA ILE A 389 -3.00 -14.50 21.60
C ILE A 389 -3.69 -14.23 20.28
N ILE A 390 -4.16 -15.24 19.57
CA ILE A 390 -4.86 -15.11 18.28
C ILE A 390 -6.13 -14.26 18.47
N PHE A 391 -6.94 -14.54 19.49
CA PHE A 391 -8.15 -13.78 19.75
C PHE A 391 -7.88 -12.31 20.10
N LEU A 392 -6.91 -12.04 20.97
CA LEU A 392 -6.53 -10.68 21.37
C LEU A 392 -6.01 -9.90 20.16
N THR A 393 -5.23 -10.55 19.30
CA THR A 393 -4.77 -9.95 18.03
C THR A 393 -5.94 -9.61 17.14
N TYR A 394 -6.89 -10.53 16.96
CA TYR A 394 -8.12 -10.28 16.20
C TYR A 394 -8.89 -9.07 16.73
N CYS A 395 -9.06 -8.97 18.07
CA CYS A 395 -9.70 -7.82 18.70
C CYS A 395 -8.97 -6.50 18.40
N VAL A 396 -7.64 -6.49 18.52
CA VAL A 396 -6.82 -5.30 18.24
C VAL A 396 -6.97 -4.88 16.78
N ILE A 397 -6.91 -5.81 15.83
CA ILE A 397 -7.09 -5.52 14.41
C ILE A 397 -8.48 -4.93 14.16
N PHE A 398 -9.52 -5.61 14.64
CA PHE A 398 -10.90 -5.19 14.45
C PHE A 398 -11.17 -3.79 15.02
N VAL A 399 -10.75 -3.57 16.26
CA VAL A 399 -10.94 -2.25 16.94
C VAL A 399 -10.14 -1.16 16.23
N THR A 400 -8.87 -1.39 15.90
CA THR A 400 -8.06 -0.35 15.25
C THR A 400 -8.55 -0.07 13.84
N LEU A 401 -8.90 -1.08 13.04
CA LEU A 401 -9.38 -0.88 11.69
C LEU A 401 -10.73 -0.16 11.65
N VAL A 402 -11.68 -0.59 12.49
CA VAL A 402 -13.03 -0.01 12.49
C VAL A 402 -13.06 1.34 13.21
N LEU A 403 -12.55 1.42 14.45
CA LEU A 403 -12.59 2.66 15.23
C LEU A 403 -11.75 3.76 14.60
N GLN A 404 -10.46 3.48 14.36
CA GLN A 404 -9.55 4.49 13.80
C GLN A 404 -9.94 4.82 12.35
N GLY A 405 -10.32 3.82 11.54
CA GLY A 405 -10.72 4.04 10.15
C GLY A 405 -11.97 4.89 9.98
N LEU A 406 -12.98 4.71 10.82
CA LEU A 406 -14.20 5.53 10.78
C LEU A 406 -13.99 6.93 11.40
N THR A 407 -13.13 7.05 12.40
CA THR A 407 -12.90 8.32 13.10
C THR A 407 -11.79 9.17 12.48
N LEU A 408 -10.93 8.60 11.64
CA LEU A 408 -9.82 9.32 10.98
C LEU A 408 -10.32 10.47 10.07
N PRO A 409 -11.32 10.31 9.19
CA PRO A 409 -11.81 11.40 8.35
C PRO A 409 -12.34 12.60 9.16
N PRO A 410 -13.22 12.43 10.14
CA PRO A 410 -13.67 13.54 10.96
C PRO A 410 -12.54 14.17 11.78
N LEU A 411 -11.57 13.38 12.27
CA LEU A 411 -10.41 13.89 12.99
C LEU A 411 -9.55 14.81 12.12
N ILE A 412 -9.25 14.41 10.88
CA ILE A 412 -8.46 15.21 9.94
C ILE A 412 -9.17 16.55 9.65
N ARG A 413 -10.48 16.51 9.41
CA ARG A 413 -11.29 17.71 9.16
C ARG A 413 -11.33 18.63 10.39
N TRP A 414 -11.51 18.08 11.56
CA TRP A 414 -11.55 18.83 12.82
C TRP A 414 -10.22 19.54 13.14
N LEU A 415 -9.10 18.90 12.81
CA LEU A 415 -7.76 19.47 13.00
C LEU A 415 -7.37 20.50 11.92
N GLY A 416 -8.21 20.68 10.88
CA GLY A 416 -7.95 21.61 9.79
C GLY A 416 -6.76 21.20 8.90
N LEU A 417 -6.49 19.90 8.81
CA LEU A 417 -5.41 19.34 7.99
C LEU A 417 -5.92 18.86 6.62
N ALA A 418 -7.24 18.82 6.43
CA ALA A 418 -7.81 18.54 5.12
C ALA A 418 -7.55 19.73 4.19
N ASN A 419 -6.72 19.51 3.19
CA ASN A 419 -6.50 20.48 2.13
C ASN A 419 -7.07 19.86 0.85
N PRO A 420 -8.17 20.39 0.26
CA PRO A 420 -8.62 19.87 -1.02
C PRO A 420 -7.47 20.03 -2.00
N VAL A 421 -7.06 18.96 -2.59
CA VAL A 421 -5.95 18.72 -3.53
C VAL A 421 -5.38 20.03 -4.08
N GLY A 422 -4.43 20.63 -3.34
CA GLY A 422 -3.60 21.70 -3.88
C GLY A 422 -2.77 21.07 -4.99
N LYS A 423 -2.76 21.68 -6.17
CA LYS A 423 -1.87 21.26 -7.27
C LYS A 423 -0.47 21.12 -6.70
N ASP A 424 0.18 20.01 -6.99
CA ASP A 424 1.56 19.77 -6.54
C ASP A 424 2.45 20.83 -7.21
N GLU A 425 2.98 21.77 -6.42
CA GLU A 425 3.84 22.84 -6.94
C GLU A 425 5.07 22.29 -7.68
N GLU A 426 5.55 21.11 -7.28
CA GLU A 426 6.64 20.42 -7.95
C GLU A 426 6.20 19.94 -9.34
N GLU A 427 4.99 19.36 -9.44
CA GLU A 427 4.43 18.94 -10.72
C GLU A 427 4.21 20.13 -11.66
N ILE A 428 3.67 21.25 -11.16
CA ILE A 428 3.45 22.46 -11.95
C ILE A 428 4.78 23.02 -12.47
N LYS A 429 5.80 23.08 -11.62
CA LYS A 429 7.14 23.53 -12.02
C LYS A 429 7.75 22.62 -13.10
N ALA A 430 7.70 21.30 -12.87
CA ALA A 430 8.22 20.32 -13.82
C ALA A 430 7.50 20.39 -15.18
N ARG A 431 6.17 20.52 -15.18
CA ARG A 431 5.36 20.68 -16.39
C ARG A 431 5.75 21.96 -17.14
N ARG A 432 5.97 23.06 -16.41
CA ARG A 432 6.43 24.33 -17.00
C ARG A 432 7.78 24.17 -17.69
N GLU A 433 8.77 23.61 -17.01
CA GLU A 433 10.11 23.38 -17.56
C GLU A 433 10.09 22.49 -18.81
N ILE A 434 9.25 21.45 -18.82
CA ILE A 434 9.07 20.55 -19.97
C ILE A 434 8.49 21.33 -21.16
N ILE A 435 7.47 22.17 -20.92
CA ILE A 435 6.82 22.94 -21.97
C ILE A 435 7.77 24.02 -22.50
N GLU A 436 8.49 24.75 -21.64
CA GLU A 436 9.47 25.76 -22.02
C GLU A 436 10.61 25.17 -22.86
N ALA A 437 11.12 23.96 -22.46
CA ALA A 437 12.13 23.28 -23.26
C ALA A 437 11.60 22.84 -24.63
N ALA A 438 10.34 22.37 -24.70
CA ALA A 438 9.71 22.02 -25.97
C ALA A 438 9.50 23.24 -26.87
N LEU A 439 9.10 24.39 -26.30
CA LEU A 439 8.96 25.63 -27.04
C LEU A 439 10.31 26.11 -27.62
N ALA A 440 11.35 26.13 -26.80
CA ALA A 440 12.69 26.53 -27.25
C ALA A 440 13.19 25.62 -28.39
N TYR A 441 12.95 24.33 -28.31
CA TYR A 441 13.28 23.40 -29.39
C TYR A 441 12.49 23.68 -30.67
N LEU A 442 11.19 23.90 -30.57
CA LEU A 442 10.33 24.16 -31.72
C LEU A 442 10.69 25.50 -32.41
N GLU A 443 10.98 26.55 -31.64
CA GLU A 443 11.39 27.85 -32.16
C GLU A 443 12.73 27.73 -32.90
N HIS A 444 13.71 27.05 -32.31
CA HIS A 444 15.02 26.85 -32.95
C HIS A 444 14.91 26.00 -34.23
N SER A 445 14.19 24.88 -34.16
CA SER A 445 14.00 23.98 -35.31
C SER A 445 13.23 24.64 -36.45
N ARG A 446 12.32 25.60 -36.14
CA ARG A 446 11.59 26.39 -37.14
C ARG A 446 12.51 27.29 -37.98
N GLU A 447 13.57 27.82 -37.34
CA GLU A 447 14.55 28.69 -38.02
C GLU A 447 15.49 27.87 -38.92
N ASP A 448 15.81 26.66 -38.53
CA ASP A 448 16.76 25.77 -39.23
C ASP A 448 16.13 24.89 -40.33
N ASP A 449 14.80 24.73 -40.31
CA ASP A 449 14.09 23.84 -41.25
C ASP A 449 13.53 24.62 -42.45
N ARG A 450 12.94 23.89 -43.40
CA ARG A 450 12.38 24.45 -44.65
C ARG A 450 11.24 25.41 -44.34
N PRO A 451 11.21 26.62 -45.01
CA PRO A 451 10.16 27.63 -44.77
C PRO A 451 8.73 27.11 -45.00
N GLU A 452 8.56 26.10 -45.84
CA GLU A 452 7.27 25.46 -46.14
C GLU A 452 6.66 24.74 -44.93
N LEU A 453 7.47 24.34 -43.94
CA LEU A 453 7.05 23.68 -42.71
C LEU A 453 6.72 24.68 -41.57
N ALA A 454 6.95 25.97 -41.73
CA ALA A 454 6.67 26.99 -40.72
C ALA A 454 5.22 26.89 -40.15
N PRO A 455 4.16 26.67 -40.95
CA PRO A 455 2.80 26.53 -40.38
C PRO A 455 2.65 25.34 -39.41
N VAL A 456 3.38 24.25 -39.63
CA VAL A 456 3.35 23.08 -38.76
C VAL A 456 3.98 23.42 -37.40
N TYR A 457 5.11 24.11 -37.43
CA TYR A 457 5.76 24.59 -36.19
C TYR A 457 4.87 25.60 -35.46
N ASP A 458 4.24 26.52 -36.16
CA ASP A 458 3.34 27.53 -35.58
C ASP A 458 2.13 26.88 -34.88
N ASP A 459 1.58 25.77 -35.42
CA ASP A 459 0.49 25.04 -34.80
C ASP A 459 0.95 24.33 -33.53
N LEU A 460 2.12 23.69 -33.55
CA LEU A 460 2.70 23.02 -32.37
C LEU A 460 3.07 24.03 -31.27
N ILE A 461 3.65 25.16 -31.63
CA ILE A 461 3.99 26.26 -30.70
C ILE A 461 2.71 26.79 -30.05
N ARG A 462 1.66 27.07 -30.83
CA ARG A 462 0.35 27.52 -30.28
C ARG A 462 -0.23 26.54 -29.29
N LEU A 463 -0.12 25.23 -29.57
CA LEU A 463 -0.60 24.19 -28.65
C LEU A 463 0.19 24.20 -27.33
N GLN A 464 1.52 24.35 -27.38
CA GLN A 464 2.34 24.40 -26.16
C GLN A 464 2.13 25.69 -25.35
N LEU A 465 2.00 26.83 -26.03
CA LEU A 465 1.67 28.11 -25.39
C LEU A 465 0.31 28.06 -24.67
N GLY A 466 -0.70 27.45 -25.30
CA GLY A 466 -2.00 27.23 -24.67
C GLY A 466 -1.90 26.43 -23.36
N ARG A 467 -1.06 25.37 -23.33
CA ARG A 467 -0.78 24.58 -22.12
C ARG A 467 -0.07 25.39 -21.04
N LEU A 468 0.92 26.22 -21.44
CA LEU A 468 1.66 27.06 -20.49
C LEU A 468 0.75 28.12 -19.86
N THR A 469 -0.17 28.68 -20.62
CA THR A 469 -1.15 29.66 -20.13
C THR A 469 -2.10 29.06 -19.09
N LEU A 470 -2.52 27.82 -19.27
CA LEU A 470 -3.34 27.10 -18.26
C LEU A 470 -2.60 26.91 -16.93
N LEU A 471 -1.31 26.55 -16.98
CA LEU A 471 -0.50 26.38 -15.76
C LEU A 471 -0.26 27.71 -15.03
N GLN A 472 -0.35 28.83 -15.72
CA GLN A 472 -0.14 30.19 -15.15
C GLN A 472 -1.44 30.81 -14.61
N SER A 473 -2.62 30.42 -15.13
CA SER A 473 -3.90 31.09 -14.84
C SER A 473 -4.43 30.85 -13.41
N ASP A 474 -3.92 29.83 -12.72
CA ASP A 474 -4.26 29.63 -11.30
C ASP A 474 -3.55 30.61 -10.34
N ALA A 475 -2.57 31.38 -10.85
CA ALA A 475 -1.76 32.29 -10.04
C ALA A 475 -2.26 33.76 -10.05
N THR A 476 -3.19 34.13 -10.94
CA THR A 476 -3.70 35.50 -11.02
C THR A 476 -5.17 35.51 -11.42
N GLU A 477 -6.01 36.19 -10.64
CA GLU A 477 -7.43 36.49 -10.92
C GLU A 477 -7.56 37.33 -12.19
N GLY A 478 -7.55 36.69 -13.33
CA GLY A 478 -7.78 37.35 -14.61
C GLY A 478 -7.99 36.30 -15.71
N ARG A 479 -9.25 36.10 -16.13
CA ARG A 479 -9.56 35.29 -17.31
C ARG A 479 -8.79 35.83 -18.50
N SER A 480 -7.65 35.24 -18.80
CA SER A 480 -6.90 35.55 -20.01
C SER A 480 -7.62 34.94 -21.22
N TYR A 481 -7.69 35.65 -22.31
CA TYR A 481 -8.24 35.22 -23.62
C TYR A 481 -7.70 33.86 -24.09
N GLY A 482 -6.51 33.47 -23.66
CA GLY A 482 -5.90 32.18 -23.94
C GLY A 482 -6.56 30.99 -23.19
N VAL A 483 -7.02 31.20 -21.96
CA VAL A 483 -7.69 30.16 -21.15
C VAL A 483 -9.06 29.81 -21.71
N GLU A 484 -9.83 30.85 -22.11
CA GLU A 484 -11.16 30.65 -22.67
C GLU A 484 -11.10 29.93 -24.04
N ASN A 485 -10.12 30.26 -24.86
CA ASN A 485 -9.88 29.60 -26.15
C ASN A 485 -9.46 28.13 -25.96
N PHE A 486 -8.64 27.82 -24.94
CA PHE A 486 -8.21 26.46 -24.68
C PHE A 486 -9.35 25.61 -24.08
N GLN A 487 -10.12 26.15 -23.16
CA GLN A 487 -11.33 25.49 -22.66
C GLN A 487 -12.32 25.19 -23.79
N ARG A 488 -12.47 26.12 -24.71
CA ARG A 488 -13.33 25.95 -25.89
C ARG A 488 -12.78 24.87 -26.83
N TYR A 489 -11.45 24.86 -27.03
CA TYR A 489 -10.79 23.79 -27.80
C TYR A 489 -11.03 22.40 -27.21
N THR A 490 -10.88 22.24 -25.90
CA THR A 490 -11.11 20.94 -25.23
C THR A 490 -12.56 20.52 -25.28
N GLU A 491 -13.52 21.46 -25.14
CA GLU A 491 -14.94 21.20 -25.29
C GLU A 491 -15.27 20.74 -26.73
N ILE A 492 -14.78 21.46 -27.74
CA ILE A 492 -14.97 21.09 -29.14
C ILE A 492 -14.36 19.73 -29.44
N SER A 493 -13.14 19.47 -28.94
CA SER A 493 -12.45 18.20 -29.12
C SER A 493 -13.23 17.03 -28.49
N ARG A 494 -13.83 17.23 -27.32
CA ARG A 494 -14.71 16.25 -26.66
C ARG A 494 -15.95 15.96 -27.51
N ASN A 495 -16.58 17.00 -28.06
CA ASN A 495 -17.77 16.86 -28.92
C ASN A 495 -17.43 16.12 -30.23
N VAL A 496 -16.27 16.41 -30.82
CA VAL A 496 -15.78 15.69 -32.01
C VAL A 496 -15.56 14.21 -31.70
N LEU A 497 -14.91 13.88 -30.59
CA LEU A 497 -14.73 12.48 -30.16
C LEU A 497 -16.06 11.76 -29.92
N ALA A 498 -17.03 12.43 -29.30
CA ALA A 498 -18.36 11.87 -29.10
C ALA A 498 -19.07 11.57 -30.46
N LEU A 499 -18.95 12.50 -31.42
CA LEU A 499 -19.47 12.29 -32.77
C LEU A 499 -18.76 11.12 -33.48
N GLN A 500 -17.44 11.04 -33.40
CA GLN A 500 -16.66 9.95 -34.00
C GLN A 500 -17.07 8.59 -33.44
N ARG A 501 -17.28 8.48 -32.11
CA ARG A 501 -17.80 7.25 -31.48
C ARG A 501 -19.21 6.91 -31.98
N ALA A 502 -20.09 7.89 -32.09
CA ALA A 502 -21.44 7.67 -32.60
C ALA A 502 -21.44 7.16 -34.07
N VAL A 503 -20.58 7.75 -34.92
CA VAL A 503 -20.40 7.29 -36.31
C VAL A 503 -19.82 5.88 -36.36
N LEU A 504 -18.85 5.58 -35.51
CA LEU A 504 -18.22 4.26 -35.44
C LEU A 504 -19.25 3.17 -35.06
N LEU A 505 -20.09 3.42 -34.07
CA LEU A 505 -21.19 2.54 -33.69
C LEU A 505 -22.22 2.37 -34.81
N LYS A 506 -22.53 3.46 -35.55
CA LYS A 506 -23.41 3.40 -36.70
C LYS A 506 -22.86 2.50 -37.81
N LEU A 507 -21.57 2.66 -38.13
CA LEU A 507 -20.89 1.82 -39.14
C LEU A 507 -20.93 0.33 -38.77
N ARG A 508 -20.77 -0.01 -37.49
CA ARG A 508 -20.90 -1.38 -37.01
C ARG A 508 -22.35 -1.88 -37.13
N ASN A 509 -23.33 -1.06 -36.72
CA ASN A 509 -24.75 -1.44 -36.81
C ASN A 509 -25.26 -1.58 -38.27
N GLU A 510 -24.63 -0.89 -39.21
CA GLU A 510 -24.87 -1.01 -40.64
C GLU A 510 -24.04 -2.12 -41.30
N GLU A 511 -23.38 -2.97 -40.48
CA GLU A 511 -22.52 -4.09 -40.94
C GLU A 511 -21.36 -3.66 -41.87
N LYS A 512 -20.99 -2.38 -41.89
CA LYS A 512 -19.89 -1.86 -42.70
C LYS A 512 -18.49 -2.14 -42.14
N ILE A 513 -18.42 -2.37 -40.82
CA ILE A 513 -17.23 -2.76 -40.11
C ILE A 513 -17.54 -3.94 -39.17
N ASN A 514 -16.57 -4.81 -38.93
CA ASN A 514 -16.68 -5.89 -37.98
C ASN A 514 -16.29 -5.43 -36.56
N ASP A 515 -16.56 -6.26 -35.54
CA ASP A 515 -16.25 -5.96 -34.14
C ASP A 515 -14.74 -5.82 -33.86
N GLN A 516 -13.89 -6.42 -34.69
CA GLN A 516 -12.43 -6.30 -34.53
C GLN A 516 -11.95 -4.91 -34.95
N VAL A 517 -12.47 -4.40 -36.08
CA VAL A 517 -12.17 -3.03 -36.54
C VAL A 517 -12.77 -2.02 -35.58
N LEU A 518 -14.01 -2.26 -35.09
CA LEU A 518 -14.63 -1.43 -34.06
C LEU A 518 -13.71 -1.25 -32.87
N ARG A 519 -13.30 -2.36 -32.22
CA ARG A 519 -12.44 -2.34 -31.01
C ARG A 519 -11.12 -1.61 -31.25
N ARG A 520 -10.50 -1.80 -32.42
CA ARG A 520 -9.26 -1.12 -32.74
C ARG A 520 -9.43 0.40 -32.81
N LEU A 521 -10.46 0.86 -33.53
CA LEU A 521 -10.75 2.29 -33.66
C LEU A 521 -11.24 2.92 -32.36
N GLU A 522 -12.03 2.18 -31.53
CA GLU A 522 -12.39 2.62 -30.19
C GLU A 522 -11.15 2.85 -29.33
N THR A 523 -10.18 1.93 -29.36
CA THR A 523 -8.91 2.08 -28.62
C THR A 523 -8.14 3.34 -29.07
N GLU A 524 -8.12 3.64 -30.37
CA GLU A 524 -7.49 4.86 -30.88
C GLU A 524 -8.20 6.14 -30.37
N LEU A 525 -9.53 6.15 -30.37
CA LEU A 525 -10.34 7.26 -29.84
C LEU A 525 -10.18 7.42 -28.33
N ASP A 526 -10.06 6.30 -27.60
CA ASP A 526 -9.87 6.31 -26.15
C ASP A 526 -8.49 6.85 -25.76
N LEU A 527 -7.43 6.56 -26.53
CA LEU A 527 -6.11 7.15 -26.33
C LEU A 527 -6.11 8.67 -26.55
N ILE A 528 -6.85 9.14 -27.58
CA ILE A 528 -7.03 10.58 -27.82
C ILE A 528 -7.83 11.22 -26.68
N ALA A 529 -8.91 10.57 -26.22
CA ALA A 529 -9.71 11.03 -25.10
C ALA A 529 -8.88 11.12 -23.80
N ALA A 530 -8.09 10.09 -23.49
CA ALA A 530 -7.20 10.06 -22.33
C ALA A 530 -6.15 11.19 -22.38
N ARG A 531 -5.58 11.46 -23.57
CA ARG A 531 -4.68 12.59 -23.77
C ARG A 531 -5.37 13.94 -23.52
N ASN A 532 -6.59 14.11 -24.00
CA ASN A 532 -7.36 15.34 -23.80
C ASN A 532 -7.78 15.51 -22.33
N ALA A 533 -8.21 14.43 -21.65
CA ALA A 533 -8.53 14.46 -20.23
C ALA A 533 -7.32 14.82 -19.34
N SER A 534 -6.12 14.36 -19.71
CA SER A 534 -4.90 14.76 -19.01
C SER A 534 -4.57 16.26 -19.16
N LEU A 535 -5.14 16.92 -20.16
CA LEU A 535 -5.04 18.38 -20.36
C LEU A 535 -6.11 19.15 -19.57
N GLU A 536 -7.27 18.54 -19.26
CA GLU A 536 -8.36 19.15 -18.49
C GLU A 536 -8.18 19.00 -16.98
N GLY A 537 -7.52 17.93 -16.51
CA GLY A 537 -7.18 17.72 -15.11
C GLY A 537 -6.08 18.68 -14.59
N GLN A 538 -5.71 19.61 -15.42
CA GLN A 538 -4.80 20.71 -15.13
C GLN A 538 -5.57 21.98 -14.83
#